data_a0e6f8d00eef8e1ce2bc31b77c60a967
#
_entry.id   a0e6f8d00eef8e1ce2bc31b77c60a967
#
_cell.length_a   1.000
_cell.length_b   1.000
_cell.length_c   1.000
_cell.angle_alpha   90.00
_cell.angle_beta   90.00
_cell.angle_gamma   90.00
#
_symmetry.space_group_name_H-M   'P 1'
#
loop_
_entity.id
_entity.type
_entity.pdbx_description
1 polymer ?
#
loop_
_entity_poly.entity_id
_entity_poly.type
_entity_poly.pdbx_seq_one_letter_code
_entity_poly.pdbx_strand_id
1 'polypeptide(L)'
;MAAKAGMGDSPVAIIVSAKDGSEYDAGLATQMMAVEAVLLGYGTKIVSSPTIVLNGDDREEYKKLLGIPDGMSVKGVLLVGSYDKAASDAASGATPRKDGTEVVSYVK
;
A
#
# COMPACT_ATOMS: atom_id res chain seq x y z
N MET A 1 -12.56 13.17 4.28
CA MET A 1 -11.33 13.12 3.46
C MET A 1 -11.75 12.87 2.01
N ALA A 2 -11.49 13.80 1.14
CA ALA A 2 -11.75 13.56 -0.28
C ALA A 2 -10.91 12.33 -0.69
N ALA A 3 -11.56 11.31 -1.23
CA ALA A 3 -10.87 10.20 -1.83
C ALA A 3 -9.93 10.76 -2.89
N LYS A 4 -8.65 10.73 -2.63
CA LYS A 4 -7.69 11.07 -3.66
C LYS A 4 -7.90 10.09 -4.80
N ALA A 5 -8.17 10.61 -5.98
CA ALA A 5 -8.43 9.86 -7.20
C ALA A 5 -7.21 9.03 -7.66
N GLY A 6 -6.40 8.55 -6.72
CA GLY A 6 -5.14 7.90 -7.03
C GLY A 6 -5.24 6.43 -7.38
N MET A 7 -6.32 5.78 -6.99
CA MET A 7 -6.44 4.32 -7.23
C MET A 7 -7.04 4.01 -8.61
N GLY A 8 -7.87 4.91 -9.14
CA GLY A 8 -8.54 4.71 -10.42
C GLY A 8 -7.63 4.79 -11.64
N ASP A 9 -6.49 5.43 -11.51
CA ASP A 9 -5.57 5.67 -12.63
C ASP A 9 -4.45 4.62 -12.72
N SER A 10 -4.35 3.73 -11.75
CA SER A 10 -3.33 2.68 -11.77
C SER A 10 -3.84 1.47 -12.55
N PRO A 11 -3.05 0.95 -13.51
CA PRO A 11 -3.45 -0.23 -14.28
C PRO A 11 -3.48 -1.51 -13.44
N VAL A 12 -2.75 -1.55 -12.34
CA VAL A 12 -2.68 -2.73 -11.46
C VAL A 12 -2.78 -2.31 -10.00
N ALA A 13 -3.64 -2.99 -9.26
CA ALA A 13 -3.73 -2.88 -7.81
C ALA A 13 -3.54 -4.28 -7.20
N ILE A 14 -2.54 -4.42 -6.36
CA ILE A 14 -2.27 -5.66 -5.63
C ILE A 14 -2.86 -5.52 -4.24
N ILE A 15 -3.86 -6.34 -3.95
CA ILE A 15 -4.54 -6.35 -2.65
C ILE A 15 -3.77 -7.28 -1.73
N VAL A 16 -3.27 -6.76 -0.62
CA VAL A 16 -2.53 -7.54 0.37
C VAL A 16 -3.46 -7.87 1.54
N SER A 17 -3.73 -9.14 1.72
CA SER A 17 -4.56 -9.62 2.82
C SER A 17 -3.77 -10.56 3.72
N ALA A 18 -4.11 -10.56 5.00
CA ALA A 18 -3.48 -11.40 6.00
C ALA A 18 -4.41 -11.62 7.18
N LYS A 19 -4.11 -12.61 8.00
CA LYS A 19 -4.77 -12.82 9.29
C LYS A 19 -4.48 -11.67 10.24
N ASP A 20 -5.36 -11.45 11.18
CA ASP A 20 -5.11 -10.50 12.27
C ASP A 20 -3.86 -10.94 13.06
N GLY A 21 -3.02 -9.99 13.39
CA GLY A 21 -1.73 -10.25 14.02
C GLY A 21 -0.58 -10.47 13.05
N SER A 22 -0.86 -10.56 11.74
CA SER A 22 0.16 -10.75 10.69
C SER A 22 0.46 -9.47 9.90
N GLU A 23 0.22 -8.30 10.50
CA GLU A 23 0.46 -7.00 9.86
C GLU A 23 1.94 -6.79 9.51
N TYR A 24 2.84 -7.28 10.35
CA TYR A 24 4.28 -7.20 10.09
C TYR A 24 4.66 -7.97 8.82
N ASP A 25 4.16 -9.21 8.70
CA ASP A 25 4.41 -10.04 7.51
C ASP A 25 3.81 -9.41 6.25
N ALA A 26 2.61 -8.86 6.36
CA ALA A 26 1.96 -8.15 5.26
C ALA A 26 2.79 -6.93 4.80
N GLY A 27 3.35 -6.18 5.74
CA GLY A 27 4.23 -5.05 5.45
C GLY A 27 5.51 -5.47 4.74
N LEU A 28 6.15 -6.54 5.20
CA LEU A 28 7.35 -7.09 4.57
C LEU A 28 7.07 -7.54 3.13
N ALA A 29 5.97 -8.26 2.91
CA ALA A 29 5.57 -8.70 1.57
C ALA A 29 5.29 -7.52 0.64
N THR A 30 4.57 -6.52 1.13
CA THR A 30 4.25 -5.30 0.36
C THR A 30 5.53 -4.58 -0.07
N GLN A 31 6.46 -4.37 0.86
CA GLN A 31 7.71 -3.69 0.55
C GLN A 31 8.57 -4.48 -0.44
N MET A 32 8.61 -5.80 -0.31
CA MET A 32 9.35 -6.65 -1.24
C MET A 32 8.77 -6.54 -2.66
N MET A 33 7.46 -6.57 -2.81
CA MET A 33 6.80 -6.39 -4.11
C MET A 33 7.04 -4.99 -4.68
N ALA A 34 7.03 -3.96 -3.85
CA ALA A 34 7.29 -2.59 -4.27
C ALA A 34 8.73 -2.43 -4.80
N VAL A 35 9.70 -3.00 -4.11
CA VAL A 35 11.11 -2.99 -4.54
C VAL A 35 11.28 -3.73 -5.87
N GLU A 36 10.69 -4.91 -6.00
CA GLU A 36 10.76 -5.69 -7.23
C GLU A 36 10.16 -4.93 -8.42
N ALA A 37 9.02 -4.30 -8.23
CA ALA A 37 8.40 -3.50 -9.29
C ALA A 37 9.29 -2.34 -9.74
N VAL A 38 9.95 -1.66 -8.81
CA VAL A 38 10.90 -0.59 -9.13
C VAL A 38 12.11 -1.12 -9.89
N LEU A 39 12.64 -2.29 -9.49
CA LEU A 39 13.74 -2.94 -10.21
C LEU A 39 13.36 -3.33 -11.63
N LEU A 40 12.10 -3.63 -11.88
CA LEU A 40 11.56 -3.92 -13.21
C LEU A 40 11.22 -2.66 -14.01
N GLY A 41 11.43 -1.47 -13.47
CA GLY A 41 11.22 -0.20 -14.15
C GLY A 41 9.83 0.41 -13.98
N TYR A 42 9.00 -0.13 -13.07
CA TYR A 42 7.66 0.40 -12.78
C TYR A 42 7.67 1.43 -11.65
N GLY A 43 6.64 2.26 -11.63
CA GLY A 43 6.31 3.09 -10.50
C GLY A 43 5.39 2.37 -9.52
N THR A 44 5.51 2.67 -8.24
CA THR A 44 4.69 2.05 -7.19
C THR A 44 4.16 3.10 -6.22
N LYS A 45 3.01 2.78 -5.62
CA LYS A 45 2.46 3.55 -4.51
C LYS A 45 1.75 2.62 -3.55
N ILE A 46 2.14 2.66 -2.29
CA ILE A 46 1.45 1.94 -1.23
C ILE A 46 0.34 2.84 -0.69
N VAL A 47 -0.89 2.32 -0.69
CA VAL A 47 -2.05 3.05 -0.19
C VAL A 47 -2.79 2.23 0.87
N SER A 48 -3.22 2.88 1.93
CA SER A 48 -3.96 2.25 3.02
C SER A 48 -5.44 2.63 3.06
N SER A 49 -5.80 3.79 2.51
CA SER A 49 -7.18 4.28 2.54
C SER A 49 -8.23 3.30 2.00
N PRO A 50 -7.97 2.48 0.96
CA PRO A 50 -8.94 1.50 0.49
C PRO A 50 -9.29 0.42 1.52
N THR A 51 -8.42 0.18 2.51
CA THR A 51 -8.68 -0.82 3.55
C THR A 51 -9.92 -0.50 4.37
N ILE A 52 -10.25 0.78 4.53
CA ILE A 52 -11.42 1.24 5.27
C ILE A 52 -12.70 0.69 4.62
N VAL A 53 -12.79 0.79 3.30
CA VAL A 53 -13.95 0.32 2.54
C VAL A 53 -13.94 -1.21 2.41
N LEU A 54 -12.78 -1.77 2.07
CA LEU A 54 -12.65 -3.22 1.81
C LEU A 54 -12.87 -4.07 3.07
N ASN A 55 -12.57 -3.53 4.25
CA ASN A 55 -12.83 -4.18 5.54
C ASN A 55 -14.10 -3.64 6.24
N GLY A 56 -14.88 -2.82 5.56
CA GLY A 56 -16.06 -2.18 6.11
C GLY A 56 -17.32 -3.06 6.08
N ASP A 57 -18.47 -2.43 5.95
CA ASP A 57 -19.78 -3.12 6.04
C ASP A 57 -20.00 -4.17 4.97
N ASP A 58 -19.48 -3.94 3.77
CA ASP A 58 -19.61 -4.85 2.62
C ASP A 58 -18.42 -5.80 2.46
N ARG A 59 -17.61 -5.98 3.50
CA ARG A 59 -16.39 -6.79 3.44
C ARG A 59 -16.57 -8.21 2.95
N GLU A 60 -17.68 -8.84 3.27
CA GLU A 60 -17.96 -10.22 2.83
C GLU A 60 -18.18 -10.30 1.32
N GLU A 61 -18.83 -9.30 0.75
CA GLU A 61 -19.02 -9.18 -0.68
C GLU A 61 -17.68 -8.95 -1.40
N TYR A 62 -16.86 -8.03 -0.88
CA TYR A 62 -15.53 -7.77 -1.41
C TYR A 62 -14.61 -8.99 -1.31
N LYS A 63 -14.67 -9.75 -0.21
CA LYS A 63 -13.90 -10.99 -0.07
C LYS A 63 -14.24 -12.00 -1.18
N LYS A 64 -15.51 -12.18 -1.47
CA LYS A 64 -15.94 -13.06 -2.56
C LYS A 64 -15.45 -12.57 -3.91
N LEU A 65 -15.61 -11.28 -4.18
CA LEU A 65 -15.23 -10.67 -5.44
C LEU A 65 -13.71 -10.74 -5.68
N LEU A 66 -12.93 -10.52 -4.64
CA LEU A 66 -11.47 -10.45 -4.71
C LEU A 66 -10.78 -11.79 -4.40
N GLY A 67 -11.53 -12.81 -4.02
CA GLY A 67 -10.96 -14.11 -3.66
C GLY A 67 -10.19 -14.12 -2.35
N ILE A 68 -10.55 -13.25 -1.39
CA ILE A 68 -9.91 -13.18 -0.09
C ILE A 68 -10.43 -14.30 0.81
N PRO A 69 -9.56 -15.15 1.38
CA PRO A 69 -10.00 -16.23 2.27
C PRO A 69 -10.68 -15.73 3.54
N ASP A 70 -11.56 -16.56 4.10
CA ASP A 70 -12.14 -16.31 5.40
C ASP A 70 -11.05 -16.20 6.48
N GLY A 71 -11.27 -15.33 7.44
CA GLY A 71 -10.31 -15.07 8.52
C GLY A 71 -9.18 -14.13 8.14
N MET A 72 -9.17 -13.63 6.90
CA MET A 72 -8.22 -12.60 6.46
C MET A 72 -8.92 -11.28 6.24
N SER A 73 -8.19 -10.20 6.44
CA SER A 73 -8.62 -8.84 6.09
C SER A 73 -7.57 -8.16 5.21
N VAL A 74 -7.96 -7.11 4.53
CA VAL A 74 -7.06 -6.33 3.68
C VAL A 74 -6.16 -5.47 4.57
N LYS A 75 -4.85 -5.59 4.40
CA LYS A 75 -3.85 -4.85 5.18
C LYS A 75 -3.30 -3.64 4.44
N GLY A 76 -3.34 -3.68 3.13
CA GLY A 76 -2.90 -2.58 2.28
C GLY A 76 -3.11 -2.89 0.81
N VAL A 77 -2.84 -1.90 -0.01
CA VAL A 77 -2.91 -2.02 -1.47
C VAL A 77 -1.64 -1.44 -2.07
N LEU A 78 -1.01 -2.20 -2.95
CA LEU A 78 0.12 -1.73 -3.74
C LEU A 78 -0.36 -1.42 -5.15
N LEU A 79 -0.23 -0.17 -5.55
CA LEU A 79 -0.50 0.26 -6.92
C LEU A 79 0.79 0.16 -7.73
N VAL A 80 0.69 -0.39 -8.92
CA VAL A 80 1.83 -0.53 -9.85
C VAL A 80 1.42 0.02 -11.21
N GLY A 81 2.29 0.81 -11.81
CA GLY A 81 2.02 1.41 -13.10
C GLY A 81 3.29 1.96 -13.75
N SER A 82 3.12 2.71 -14.82
CA SER A 82 4.23 3.39 -15.47
C SER A 82 4.83 4.45 -14.55
N TYR A 83 6.15 4.52 -14.50
CA TYR A 83 6.83 5.56 -13.75
C TYR A 83 6.94 6.84 -14.56
N ASP A 84 6.39 7.91 -14.04
CA ASP A 84 6.56 9.26 -14.58
C ASP A 84 7.43 10.07 -13.62
N LYS A 85 8.69 10.27 -14.02
CA LYS A 85 9.66 10.99 -13.20
C LYS A 85 9.22 12.43 -12.95
N ALA A 86 8.70 13.12 -13.96
CA ALA A 86 8.28 14.51 -13.82
C ALA A 86 7.13 14.65 -12.81
N ALA A 87 6.13 13.78 -12.90
CA ALA A 87 5.01 13.77 -11.95
C ALA A 87 5.48 13.37 -10.54
N SER A 88 6.41 12.44 -10.43
CA SER A 88 6.97 12.02 -9.14
C SER A 88 7.77 13.14 -8.49
N ASP A 89 8.61 13.83 -9.26
CA ASP A 89 9.41 14.94 -8.75
C ASP A 89 8.55 16.15 -8.35
N ALA A 90 7.41 16.34 -9.03
CA ALA A 90 6.46 17.39 -8.72
C ALA A 90 5.53 17.05 -7.53
N ALA A 91 5.47 15.78 -7.13
CA ALA A 91 4.64 15.37 -6.00
C ALA A 91 5.22 15.92 -4.70
N SER A 92 4.46 16.77 -4.03
CA SER A 92 4.85 17.25 -2.71
C SER A 92 4.68 16.16 -1.67
N GLY A 93 5.69 15.97 -0.83
CA GLY A 93 5.57 15.13 0.35
C GLY A 93 4.49 15.67 1.27
N ALA A 94 3.34 15.00 1.32
CA ALA A 94 2.20 15.48 2.09
C ALA A 94 2.43 15.41 3.60
N THR A 95 3.30 14.52 4.06
CA THR A 95 3.56 14.29 5.48
C THR A 95 5.04 14.48 5.78
N PRO A 96 5.41 15.45 6.61
CA PRO A 96 6.79 15.62 7.03
C PRO A 96 7.31 14.35 7.70
N ARG A 97 8.55 14.02 7.43
CA ARG A 97 9.22 12.90 8.09
C ARG A 97 10.05 13.42 9.26
N LYS A 98 10.12 12.62 10.31
CA LYS A 98 11.01 12.91 11.43
C LYS A 98 12.47 12.82 10.98
N ASP A 99 13.32 13.62 11.62
CA ASP A 99 14.75 13.52 11.39
C ASP A 99 15.27 12.13 11.79
N GLY A 100 16.29 11.65 11.09
CA GLY A 100 16.87 10.33 11.37
C GLY A 100 17.35 10.18 12.82
N THR A 101 17.82 11.25 13.44
CA THR A 101 18.26 11.24 14.84
C THR A 101 17.12 11.06 15.83
N GLU A 102 15.90 11.36 15.43
CA GLU A 102 14.71 11.15 16.27
C GLU A 102 14.17 9.72 16.21
N VAL A 103 14.51 8.96 15.16
CA VAL A 103 13.94 7.61 14.92
C VAL A 103 14.97 6.50 15.02
N VAL A 104 16.26 6.81 14.99
CA VAL A 104 17.36 5.85 15.09
C VAL A 104 18.24 6.19 16.29
N SER A 105 18.48 5.19 17.11
CA SER A 105 19.43 5.30 18.21
C SER A 105 20.44 4.16 18.14
N TYR A 106 21.66 4.41 18.62
CA TYR A 106 22.71 3.43 18.66
C TYR A 106 23.02 3.07 20.11
N VAL A 107 23.03 1.77 20.40
CA VAL A 107 23.41 1.24 21.70
C VAL A 107 24.92 0.95 21.66
N LYS A 108 25.66 1.60 22.57
CA LYS A 108 27.11 1.42 22.69
C LYS A 108 27.45 0.55 23.88
#